data_5094d37551a275842ac75ec2fa944d4d
#
_entry.id   5094d37551a275842ac75ec2fa944d4d
#
_cell.length_a   1.000
_cell.length_b   1.000
_cell.length_c   1.000
_cell.angle_alpha   90.00
_cell.angle_beta   90.00
_cell.angle_gamma   90.00
#
_symmetry.space_group_name_H-M   'P 1'
#
loop_
_entity.id
_entity.type
_entity.pdbx_description
1 polymer ?
#
loop_
_entity_poly.entity_id
_entity_poly.type
_entity_poly.pdbx_seq_one_letter_code
_entity_poly.pdbx_strand_id
1 'polypeptide(L)'
;MRRRFRILVIDDHPDVLALLRATLTSEGFDVVTAQDALTGLRAAYESHPDAILLDVMMPDMDGFEACRRLREMTDVPIIFVTAKGTIEDIVHGLSLGADDYVVKPFERSELTSRLAACLRRSGERTSEAGDYLFPAESVVLDCDRHELVVGNRTVYLTPKEFEVLRLLIRHTGKVLSTDAILTRVWGPDWIGEPDLVKQYMYRLRRKIEEDPSEPRYLHTVRGGGYYFDAEDLL
;
A
#
# COMPACT_ATOMS: atom_id res chain seq x y z
N MET A 1 -8.18 19.13 -19.08
CA MET A 1 -6.94 18.31 -19.24
C MET A 1 -6.91 17.35 -18.07
N ARG A 2 -6.85 16.01 -18.30
CA ARG A 2 -6.64 15.04 -17.19
C ARG A 2 -5.25 15.32 -16.61
N ARG A 3 -5.13 15.44 -15.28
CA ARG A 3 -3.85 15.52 -14.57
C ARG A 3 -3.03 14.27 -14.92
N ARG A 4 -1.76 14.42 -15.30
CA ARG A 4 -0.85 13.28 -15.46
C ARG A 4 -0.37 12.87 -14.09
N PHE A 5 -0.40 11.57 -13.80
CA PHE A 5 0.18 11.03 -12.58
C PHE A 5 1.70 11.20 -12.59
N ARG A 6 2.26 11.63 -11.46
CA ARG A 6 3.70 11.79 -11.27
C ARG A 6 4.27 10.59 -10.55
N ILE A 7 5.28 9.98 -11.15
CA ILE A 7 5.96 8.80 -10.63
C ILE A 7 7.39 9.19 -10.24
N LEU A 8 7.75 8.94 -8.99
CA LEU A 8 9.13 9.05 -8.53
C LEU A 8 9.80 7.69 -8.68
N VAL A 9 10.96 7.64 -9.33
CA VAL A 9 11.80 6.44 -9.50
C VAL A 9 13.10 6.64 -8.76
N ILE A 10 13.43 5.73 -7.84
CA ILE A 10 14.64 5.77 -7.01
C ILE A 10 15.44 4.49 -7.28
N ASP A 11 16.61 4.62 -7.91
CA ASP A 11 17.49 3.49 -8.28
C ASP A 11 18.91 4.05 -8.47
N ASP A 12 19.94 3.38 -7.98
CA ASP A 12 21.32 3.86 -8.08
C ASP A 12 21.94 3.66 -9.46
N HIS A 13 21.29 2.88 -10.34
CA HIS A 13 21.78 2.61 -11.69
C HIS A 13 21.19 3.61 -12.71
N PRO A 14 22.01 4.48 -13.32
CA PRO A 14 21.54 5.50 -14.27
C PRO A 14 20.83 4.91 -15.49
N ASP A 15 21.28 3.76 -15.97
CA ASP A 15 20.66 3.08 -17.13
C ASP A 15 19.25 2.57 -16.80
N VAL A 16 19.03 2.08 -15.58
CA VAL A 16 17.70 1.65 -15.10
C VAL A 16 16.79 2.87 -14.99
N LEU A 17 17.27 3.97 -14.42
CA LEU A 17 16.51 5.23 -14.35
C LEU A 17 16.12 5.74 -15.74
N ALA A 18 17.06 5.71 -16.71
CA ALA A 18 16.79 6.12 -18.08
C ALA A 18 15.74 5.23 -18.75
N LEU A 19 15.85 3.91 -18.58
CA LEU A 19 14.88 2.93 -19.10
C LEU A 19 13.49 3.14 -18.50
N LEU A 20 13.38 3.22 -17.17
CA LEU A 20 12.11 3.41 -16.49
C LEU A 20 11.48 4.76 -16.84
N ARG A 21 12.28 5.84 -16.90
CA ARG A 21 11.82 7.14 -17.34
C ARG A 21 11.23 7.08 -18.76
N ALA A 22 11.94 6.50 -19.71
CA ALA A 22 11.46 6.38 -21.09
C ALA A 22 10.17 5.55 -21.17
N THR A 23 10.14 4.40 -20.49
CA THR A 23 8.99 3.52 -20.43
C THR A 23 7.76 4.23 -19.87
N LEU A 24 7.87 4.82 -18.70
CA LEU A 24 6.74 5.46 -18.01
C LEU A 24 6.27 6.75 -18.73
N THR A 25 7.21 7.54 -19.27
CA THR A 25 6.86 8.74 -20.06
C THR A 25 6.06 8.36 -21.30
N SER A 26 6.41 7.26 -21.98
CA SER A 26 5.66 6.77 -23.15
C SER A 26 4.24 6.27 -22.81
N GLU A 27 3.99 5.90 -21.55
CA GLU A 27 2.66 5.57 -21.01
C GLU A 27 1.89 6.81 -20.51
N GLY A 28 2.49 8.00 -20.64
CA GLY A 28 1.84 9.27 -20.31
C GLY A 28 2.03 9.74 -18.88
N PHE A 29 2.91 9.12 -18.10
CA PHE A 29 3.28 9.56 -16.74
C PHE A 29 4.26 10.74 -16.78
N ASP A 30 4.21 11.58 -15.75
CA ASP A 30 5.27 12.54 -15.39
C ASP A 30 6.29 11.83 -14.49
N VAL A 31 7.59 11.87 -14.83
CA VAL A 31 8.59 11.04 -14.15
C VAL A 31 9.70 11.89 -13.54
N VAL A 32 9.85 11.77 -12.23
CA VAL A 32 10.98 12.28 -11.45
C VAL A 32 11.90 11.12 -11.11
N THR A 33 13.22 11.33 -11.15
CA THR A 33 14.19 10.28 -10.84
C THR A 33 15.17 10.75 -9.77
N ALA A 34 15.62 9.83 -8.92
CA ALA A 34 16.66 10.02 -7.92
C ALA A 34 17.64 8.84 -7.95
N GLN A 35 18.94 9.11 -7.78
CA GLN A 35 20.00 8.11 -7.89
C GLN A 35 20.44 7.51 -6.54
N ASP A 36 19.84 7.94 -5.44
CA ASP A 36 20.10 7.42 -4.11
C ASP A 36 18.88 7.66 -3.20
N ALA A 37 18.86 7.01 -2.06
CA ALA A 37 17.76 7.08 -1.13
C ALA A 37 17.53 8.49 -0.55
N LEU A 38 18.60 9.24 -0.25
CA LEU A 38 18.49 10.57 0.35
C LEU A 38 17.89 11.59 -0.64
N THR A 39 18.38 11.58 -1.89
CA THR A 39 17.80 12.40 -2.95
C THR A 39 16.37 11.97 -3.27
N GLY A 40 16.06 10.67 -3.17
CA GLY A 40 14.72 10.11 -3.29
C GLY A 40 13.75 10.63 -2.23
N LEU A 41 14.17 10.63 -0.96
CA LEU A 41 13.36 11.18 0.15
C LEU A 41 13.05 12.67 -0.06
N ARG A 42 14.05 13.46 -0.48
CA ARG A 42 13.85 14.88 -0.81
C ARG A 42 12.90 15.07 -2.00
N ALA A 43 13.12 14.31 -3.06
CA ALA A 43 12.28 14.36 -4.25
C ALA A 43 10.82 13.95 -3.93
N ALA A 44 10.59 13.00 -3.05
CA ALA A 44 9.26 12.63 -2.59
C ALA A 44 8.55 13.80 -1.90
N TYR A 45 9.27 14.53 -1.03
CA TYR A 45 8.73 15.71 -0.35
C TYR A 45 8.45 16.87 -1.31
N GLU A 46 9.38 17.17 -2.22
CA GLU A 46 9.29 18.34 -3.10
C GLU A 46 8.31 18.14 -4.27
N SER A 47 8.29 16.94 -4.85
CA SER A 47 7.52 16.67 -6.07
C SER A 47 6.09 16.18 -5.82
N HIS A 48 5.78 15.74 -4.60
CA HIS A 48 4.50 15.13 -4.25
C HIS A 48 4.06 14.09 -5.29
N PRO A 49 4.79 12.97 -5.44
CA PRO A 49 4.47 11.95 -6.44
C PRO A 49 3.14 11.26 -6.14
N ASP A 50 2.51 10.70 -7.15
CA ASP A 50 1.31 9.87 -7.02
C ASP A 50 1.65 8.39 -6.75
N ALA A 51 2.88 7.96 -7.06
CA ALA A 51 3.46 6.67 -6.70
C ALA A 51 4.99 6.71 -6.73
N ILE A 52 5.63 5.76 -6.04
CA ILE A 52 7.09 5.64 -5.94
C ILE A 52 7.49 4.23 -6.41
N LEU A 53 8.45 4.16 -7.34
CA LEU A 53 9.19 2.95 -7.68
C LEU A 53 10.54 3.01 -6.97
N LEU A 54 10.91 1.98 -6.22
CA LEU A 54 12.06 2.01 -5.32
C LEU A 54 12.91 0.74 -5.49
N ASP A 55 14.18 0.90 -5.83
CA ASP A 55 15.10 -0.23 -5.75
C ASP A 55 15.49 -0.53 -4.30
N VAL A 56 15.73 -1.81 -4.01
CA VAL A 56 16.21 -2.25 -2.70
C VAL A 56 17.73 -2.15 -2.61
N MET A 57 18.42 -2.49 -3.71
CA MET A 57 19.88 -2.63 -3.72
C MET A 57 20.56 -1.30 -4.04
N MET A 58 20.55 -0.39 -3.09
CA MET A 58 21.26 0.90 -3.21
C MET A 58 22.39 1.00 -2.17
N PRO A 59 23.48 1.71 -2.48
CA PRO A 59 24.55 1.97 -1.51
C PRO A 59 24.07 2.92 -0.38
N ASP A 60 24.80 2.92 0.74
CA ASP A 60 24.62 3.77 1.91
C ASP A 60 23.30 3.54 2.67
N MET A 61 22.17 3.77 2.05
CA MET A 61 20.84 3.48 2.58
C MET A 61 20.09 2.56 1.60
N ASP A 62 19.80 1.34 2.04
CA ASP A 62 19.05 0.41 1.21
C ASP A 62 17.58 0.83 1.04
N GLY A 63 16.89 0.24 0.05
CA GLY A 63 15.52 0.57 -0.26
C GLY A 63 14.54 0.17 0.85
N PHE A 64 14.87 -0.78 1.69
CA PHE A 64 14.02 -1.16 2.82
C PHE A 64 13.96 -0.05 3.88
N GLU A 65 15.12 0.50 4.24
CA GLU A 65 15.20 1.65 5.15
C GLU A 65 14.60 2.91 4.49
N ALA A 66 14.84 3.12 3.19
CA ALA A 66 14.22 4.22 2.45
C ALA A 66 12.69 4.10 2.45
N CYS A 67 12.13 2.90 2.24
CA CYS A 67 10.69 2.64 2.31
C CYS A 67 10.12 2.98 3.68
N ARG A 68 10.78 2.56 4.75
CA ARG A 68 10.37 2.87 6.13
C ARG A 68 10.26 4.38 6.35
N ARG A 69 11.27 5.15 5.94
CA ARG A 69 11.29 6.62 6.05
C ARG A 69 10.25 7.30 5.16
N LEU A 70 10.07 6.81 3.94
CA LEU A 70 9.01 7.30 3.05
C LEU A 70 7.64 7.13 3.69
N ARG A 71 7.38 6.00 4.36
CA ARG A 71 6.10 5.75 5.05
C ARG A 71 5.85 6.66 6.26
N GLU A 72 6.88 7.26 6.83
CA GLU A 72 6.72 8.31 7.84
C GLU A 72 6.26 9.65 7.22
N MET A 73 6.43 9.81 5.89
CA MET A 73 6.19 11.06 5.17
C MET A 73 4.98 11.01 4.24
N THR A 74 4.60 9.82 3.74
CA THR A 74 3.57 9.70 2.70
C THR A 74 2.86 8.36 2.70
N ASP A 75 1.59 8.38 2.30
CA ASP A 75 0.74 7.20 2.08
C ASP A 75 0.61 6.83 0.59
N VAL A 76 1.35 7.49 -0.32
CA VAL A 76 1.30 7.13 -1.75
C VAL A 76 1.82 5.71 -1.99
N PRO A 77 1.35 5.01 -3.03
CA PRO A 77 1.82 3.66 -3.34
C PRO A 77 3.34 3.61 -3.51
N ILE A 78 3.99 2.64 -2.85
CA ILE A 78 5.40 2.31 -3.03
C ILE A 78 5.49 0.91 -3.60
N ILE A 79 6.14 0.77 -4.76
CA ILE A 79 6.39 -0.50 -5.42
C ILE A 79 7.90 -0.74 -5.45
N PHE A 80 8.36 -1.83 -4.87
CA PHE A 80 9.75 -2.23 -5.05
C PHE A 80 10.00 -2.76 -6.46
N VAL A 81 11.12 -2.34 -7.06
CA VAL A 81 11.57 -2.80 -8.39
C VAL A 81 13.03 -3.18 -8.27
N THR A 82 13.34 -4.43 -7.97
CA THR A 82 14.67 -4.86 -7.53
C THR A 82 15.06 -6.26 -8.01
N ALA A 83 16.36 -6.58 -7.98
CA ALA A 83 16.86 -7.91 -8.26
C ALA A 83 16.67 -8.90 -7.09
N LYS A 84 16.40 -8.43 -5.87
CA LYS A 84 16.02 -9.28 -4.75
C LYS A 84 14.65 -9.87 -5.00
N GLY A 85 14.51 -11.18 -5.00
CA GLY A 85 13.27 -11.85 -5.41
C GLY A 85 12.95 -13.11 -4.60
N THR A 86 13.60 -13.30 -3.44
CA THR A 86 13.20 -14.40 -2.55
C THR A 86 11.86 -14.07 -1.88
N ILE A 87 11.12 -15.09 -1.50
CA ILE A 87 9.85 -14.89 -0.78
C ILE A 87 10.08 -14.07 0.48
N GLU A 88 11.16 -14.33 1.20
CA GLU A 88 11.55 -13.61 2.41
C GLU A 88 11.78 -12.11 2.14
N ASP A 89 12.49 -11.76 1.06
CA ASP A 89 12.72 -10.36 0.67
C ASP A 89 11.42 -9.65 0.35
N ILE A 90 10.52 -10.32 -0.38
CA ILE A 90 9.22 -9.76 -0.78
C ILE A 90 8.33 -9.56 0.44
N VAL A 91 8.22 -10.58 1.32
CA VAL A 91 7.47 -10.47 2.60
C VAL A 91 8.02 -9.34 3.43
N HIS A 92 9.36 -9.26 3.57
CA HIS A 92 10.01 -8.20 4.32
C HIS A 92 9.68 -6.82 3.75
N GLY A 93 9.81 -6.61 2.44
CA GLY A 93 9.49 -5.34 1.78
C GLY A 93 8.05 -4.91 1.98
N LEU A 94 7.10 -5.83 1.77
CA LEU A 94 5.68 -5.57 1.98
C LEU A 94 5.38 -5.30 3.46
N SER A 95 6.04 -6.00 4.40
CA SER A 95 5.89 -5.74 5.83
C SER A 95 6.37 -4.36 6.26
N LEU A 96 7.34 -3.77 5.55
CA LEU A 96 7.81 -2.39 5.78
C LEU A 96 6.87 -1.32 5.24
N GLY A 97 5.87 -1.69 4.44
CA GLY A 97 4.86 -0.77 3.95
C GLY A 97 4.81 -0.59 2.45
N ALA A 98 5.59 -1.32 1.69
CA ALA A 98 5.41 -1.35 0.25
C ALA A 98 4.04 -1.95 -0.12
N ASP A 99 3.48 -1.48 -1.22
CA ASP A 99 2.17 -1.92 -1.71
C ASP A 99 2.28 -3.06 -2.71
N ASP A 100 3.41 -3.15 -3.42
CA ASP A 100 3.69 -4.21 -4.38
C ASP A 100 5.20 -4.41 -4.56
N TYR A 101 5.56 -5.45 -5.30
CA TYR A 101 6.93 -5.87 -5.52
C TYR A 101 7.09 -6.40 -6.95
N VAL A 102 8.13 -5.95 -7.67
CA VAL A 102 8.48 -6.38 -9.02
C VAL A 102 9.93 -6.83 -9.04
N VAL A 103 10.17 -8.05 -9.47
CA VAL A 103 11.53 -8.62 -9.53
C VAL A 103 12.16 -8.37 -10.89
N LYS A 104 13.38 -7.83 -10.91
CA LYS A 104 14.18 -7.67 -12.13
C LYS A 104 14.79 -9.03 -12.55
N PRO A 105 14.76 -9.41 -13.86
CA PRO A 105 14.19 -8.66 -14.98
C PRO A 105 12.66 -8.79 -15.04
N PHE A 106 11.97 -7.74 -15.45
CA PHE A 106 10.51 -7.69 -15.56
C PHE A 106 10.08 -7.26 -16.97
N GLU A 107 8.90 -7.67 -17.37
CA GLU A 107 8.26 -7.18 -18.58
C GLU A 107 7.66 -5.80 -18.37
N ARG A 108 7.73 -4.93 -19.39
CA ARG A 108 7.14 -3.59 -19.36
C ARG A 108 5.66 -3.62 -18.95
N SER A 109 4.92 -4.56 -19.54
CA SER A 109 3.49 -4.76 -19.27
C SER A 109 3.20 -5.12 -17.81
N GLU A 110 4.08 -5.88 -17.17
CA GLU A 110 3.94 -6.23 -15.76
C GLU A 110 4.05 -4.99 -14.87
N LEU A 111 5.15 -4.23 -15.01
CA LEU A 111 5.36 -3.02 -14.22
C LEU A 111 4.23 -2.01 -14.40
N THR A 112 3.85 -1.73 -15.65
CA THR A 112 2.80 -0.73 -15.95
C THR A 112 1.44 -1.20 -15.46
N SER A 113 1.11 -2.49 -15.53
CA SER A 113 -0.13 -3.05 -14.99
C SER A 113 -0.21 -2.94 -13.47
N ARG A 114 0.88 -3.25 -12.75
CA ARG A 114 0.96 -3.11 -11.28
C ARG A 114 0.85 -1.66 -10.85
N LEU A 115 1.60 -0.76 -11.52
CA LEU A 115 1.55 0.67 -11.26
C LEU A 115 0.14 1.22 -11.53
N ALA A 116 -0.47 0.87 -12.66
CA ALA A 116 -1.83 1.27 -12.97
C ALA A 116 -2.85 0.72 -11.96
N ALA A 117 -2.67 -0.50 -11.45
CA ALA A 117 -3.50 -1.07 -10.41
C ALA A 117 -3.40 -0.26 -9.10
N CYS A 118 -2.21 0.18 -8.71
CA CYS A 118 -2.01 1.03 -7.54
C CYS A 118 -2.60 2.44 -7.73
N LEU A 119 -2.43 3.05 -8.92
CA LEU A 119 -2.92 4.38 -9.23
C LEU A 119 -4.43 4.44 -9.50
N ARG A 120 -5.01 3.39 -10.10
CA ARG A 120 -6.45 3.32 -10.41
C ARG A 120 -7.33 3.45 -9.19
N ARG A 121 -6.82 3.01 -8.04
CA ARG A 121 -7.46 3.11 -6.73
C ARG A 121 -7.56 4.55 -6.23
N SER A 122 -6.83 5.48 -6.87
CA SER A 122 -6.86 6.92 -6.55
C SER A 122 -7.82 7.74 -7.42
N GLY A 123 -8.50 7.18 -8.42
CA GLY A 123 -9.20 8.04 -9.38
C GLY A 123 -10.30 7.50 -10.28
N GLU A 124 -10.66 6.23 -10.26
CA GLU A 124 -11.73 5.72 -11.13
C GLU A 124 -12.87 5.05 -10.34
N ARG A 125 -14.07 5.61 -10.53
CA ARG A 125 -15.34 5.03 -10.08
C ARG A 125 -15.57 3.70 -10.80
N THR A 126 -15.35 2.57 -10.14
CA THR A 126 -15.98 1.32 -10.53
C THR A 126 -17.34 1.25 -9.84
N SER A 127 -18.40 1.14 -10.61
CA SER A 127 -19.80 1.20 -10.22
C SER A 127 -20.30 0.09 -9.28
N GLU A 128 -19.41 -0.66 -8.64
CA GLU A 128 -19.74 -1.69 -7.64
C GLU A 128 -19.24 -1.38 -6.23
N ALA A 129 -18.57 -0.26 -6.03
CA ALA A 129 -18.06 0.16 -4.73
C ALA A 129 -18.98 1.23 -4.14
N GLY A 130 -20.04 0.80 -3.47
CA GLY A 130 -20.79 1.71 -2.57
C GLY A 130 -19.96 2.04 -1.33
N ASP A 131 -20.09 3.26 -0.83
CA ASP A 131 -19.54 3.63 0.47
C ASP A 131 -20.09 2.70 1.55
N TYR A 132 -19.21 2.22 2.42
CA TYR A 132 -19.63 1.47 3.58
C TYR A 132 -19.91 2.47 4.71
N LEU A 133 -21.19 2.72 4.95
CA LEU A 133 -21.68 3.53 6.06
C LEU A 133 -21.99 2.61 7.25
N PHE A 134 -21.39 2.91 8.38
CA PHE A 134 -21.75 2.29 9.66
C PHE A 134 -22.58 3.28 10.47
N PRO A 135 -23.92 3.04 10.62
CA PRO A 135 -24.87 4.02 11.14
C PRO A 135 -24.60 4.45 12.58
N ALA A 136 -23.90 3.62 13.34
CA ALA A 136 -23.78 3.87 14.78
C ALA A 136 -22.74 4.94 15.13
N GLU A 137 -21.67 5.15 14.35
CA GLU A 137 -20.73 6.26 14.57
C GLU A 137 -19.93 6.63 13.33
N SER A 138 -20.49 7.34 12.39
CA SER A 138 -19.63 8.15 11.50
C SER A 138 -18.37 7.45 10.93
N VAL A 139 -18.39 6.13 10.75
CA VAL A 139 -17.34 5.40 10.05
C VAL A 139 -17.79 5.23 8.61
N VAL A 140 -17.14 5.94 7.72
CA VAL A 140 -17.42 5.91 6.28
C VAL A 140 -16.15 5.49 5.56
N LEU A 141 -16.19 4.36 4.89
CA LEU A 141 -15.12 3.97 3.97
C LEU A 141 -15.48 4.47 2.57
N ASP A 142 -14.84 5.57 2.17
CA ASP A 142 -14.93 6.10 0.80
C ASP A 142 -14.07 5.24 -0.13
N CYS A 143 -14.76 4.43 -0.92
CA CYS A 143 -14.10 3.50 -1.84
C CYS A 143 -13.49 4.20 -3.07
N ASP A 144 -13.95 5.40 -3.38
CA ASP A 144 -13.43 6.17 -4.51
C ASP A 144 -12.12 6.89 -4.15
N ARG A 145 -12.00 7.33 -2.90
CA ARG A 145 -10.85 8.11 -2.42
C ARG A 145 -9.84 7.31 -1.61
N HIS A 146 -10.16 6.05 -1.28
CA HIS A 146 -9.40 5.23 -0.32
C HIS A 146 -9.21 5.92 1.04
N GLU A 147 -10.24 6.66 1.44
CA GLU A 147 -10.27 7.37 2.70
C GLU A 147 -11.22 6.67 3.67
N LEU A 148 -10.84 6.70 4.92
CA LEU A 148 -11.72 6.31 6.01
C LEU A 148 -12.03 7.54 6.83
N VAL A 149 -13.30 7.86 7.00
CA VAL A 149 -13.75 8.90 7.93
C VAL A 149 -14.18 8.19 9.21
N VAL A 150 -13.55 8.55 10.33
CA VAL A 150 -13.90 8.06 11.67
C VAL A 150 -14.24 9.27 12.54
N GLY A 151 -15.51 9.46 12.85
CA GLY A 151 -15.99 10.67 13.51
C GLY A 151 -15.66 11.92 12.68
N ASN A 152 -14.83 12.81 13.23
CA ASN A 152 -14.38 14.04 12.56
C ASN A 152 -12.97 13.92 11.93
N ARG A 153 -12.40 12.72 11.89
CA ARG A 153 -11.05 12.48 11.34
C ARG A 153 -11.13 11.80 10.00
N THR A 154 -10.43 12.33 8.99
CA THR A 154 -10.16 11.63 7.73
C THR A 154 -8.82 10.92 7.83
N VAL A 155 -8.80 9.63 7.54
CA VAL A 155 -7.64 8.76 7.58
C VAL A 155 -7.32 8.29 6.18
N TYR A 156 -6.13 8.61 5.69
CA TYR A 156 -5.65 8.14 4.40
C TYR A 156 -5.03 6.75 4.54
N LEU A 157 -5.45 5.86 3.65
CA LEU A 157 -4.99 4.46 3.63
C LEU A 157 -4.14 4.22 2.39
N THR A 158 -3.05 3.48 2.55
CA THR A 158 -2.36 2.95 1.38
C THR A 158 -3.26 1.94 0.65
N PRO A 159 -3.01 1.66 -0.65
CA PRO A 159 -3.85 0.73 -1.40
C PRO A 159 -4.04 -0.63 -0.71
N LYS A 160 -2.99 -1.19 -0.14
CA LYS A 160 -3.07 -2.49 0.54
C LYS A 160 -3.76 -2.41 1.92
N GLU A 161 -3.54 -1.35 2.67
CA GLU A 161 -4.28 -1.10 3.91
C GLU A 161 -5.79 -1.00 3.64
N PHE A 162 -6.15 -0.27 2.57
CA PHE A 162 -7.52 -0.16 2.11
C PHE A 162 -8.12 -1.53 1.73
N GLU A 163 -7.39 -2.36 0.97
CA GLU A 163 -7.85 -3.70 0.58
C GLU A 163 -8.12 -4.59 1.79
N VAL A 164 -7.18 -4.61 2.76
CA VAL A 164 -7.34 -5.39 4.00
C VAL A 164 -8.55 -4.89 4.79
N LEU A 165 -8.65 -3.58 5.01
CA LEU A 165 -9.75 -3.00 5.78
C LEU A 165 -11.09 -3.24 5.09
N ARG A 166 -11.19 -3.00 3.78
CA ARG A 166 -12.40 -3.27 2.98
C ARG A 166 -12.85 -4.72 3.06
N LEU A 167 -11.87 -5.65 3.02
CA LEU A 167 -12.16 -7.08 3.14
C LEU A 167 -12.78 -7.39 4.51
N LEU A 168 -12.22 -6.88 5.59
CA LEU A 168 -12.71 -7.09 6.94
C LEU A 168 -14.09 -6.45 7.16
N ILE A 169 -14.26 -5.22 6.69
CA ILE A 169 -15.54 -4.49 6.74
C ILE A 169 -16.65 -5.25 5.99
N ARG A 170 -16.38 -5.77 4.80
CA ARG A 170 -17.36 -6.60 4.06
C ARG A 170 -17.80 -7.87 4.81
N HIS A 171 -17.01 -8.29 5.77
CA HIS A 171 -17.28 -9.47 6.59
C HIS A 171 -17.44 -9.11 8.06
N THR A 172 -17.97 -7.92 8.36
CA THR A 172 -18.20 -7.42 9.73
C THR A 172 -18.80 -8.50 10.62
N GLY A 173 -18.28 -8.65 11.83
CA GLY A 173 -18.68 -9.65 12.81
C GLY A 173 -18.20 -11.08 12.50
N LYS A 174 -17.53 -11.33 11.37
CA LYS A 174 -17.02 -12.66 10.99
C LYS A 174 -15.50 -12.72 11.06
N VAL A 175 -14.99 -13.71 11.76
CA VAL A 175 -13.56 -13.97 11.82
C VAL A 175 -13.07 -14.49 10.47
N LEU A 176 -12.12 -13.78 9.87
CA LEU A 176 -11.38 -14.24 8.70
C LEU A 176 -10.04 -14.80 9.14
N SER A 177 -9.73 -16.01 8.71
CA SER A 177 -8.42 -16.60 8.95
C SER A 177 -7.33 -15.80 8.25
N THR A 178 -6.12 -15.84 8.78
CA THR A 178 -4.95 -15.17 8.17
C THR A 178 -4.74 -15.61 6.73
N ASP A 179 -4.85 -16.90 6.44
CA ASP A 179 -4.72 -17.42 5.07
C ASP A 179 -5.84 -16.96 4.15
N ALA A 180 -7.06 -16.79 4.66
CA ALA A 180 -8.16 -16.23 3.88
C ALA A 180 -7.92 -14.75 3.52
N ILE A 181 -7.31 -13.98 4.40
CA ILE A 181 -6.92 -12.59 4.16
C ILE A 181 -5.77 -12.56 3.14
N LEU A 182 -4.72 -13.37 3.34
CA LEU A 182 -3.59 -13.48 2.43
C LEU A 182 -4.04 -13.81 1.01
N THR A 183 -4.81 -14.88 0.86
CA THR A 183 -5.30 -15.34 -0.45
C THR A 183 -6.11 -14.28 -1.19
N ARG A 184 -6.97 -13.53 -0.48
CA ARG A 184 -7.86 -12.54 -1.10
C ARG A 184 -7.20 -11.21 -1.41
N VAL A 185 -6.18 -10.81 -0.64
CA VAL A 185 -5.50 -9.51 -0.80
C VAL A 185 -4.20 -9.63 -1.59
N TRP A 186 -3.47 -10.72 -1.43
CA TRP A 186 -2.17 -10.91 -2.09
C TRP A 186 -2.15 -12.08 -3.08
N GLY A 187 -3.05 -13.03 -2.94
CA GLY A 187 -3.12 -14.23 -3.78
C GLY A 187 -2.72 -15.50 -3.01
N PRO A 188 -2.96 -16.69 -3.63
CA PRO A 188 -2.74 -17.98 -2.96
C PRO A 188 -1.27 -18.28 -2.66
N ASP A 189 -0.34 -17.68 -3.40
CA ASP A 189 1.11 -17.90 -3.22
C ASP A 189 1.64 -17.37 -1.87
N TRP A 190 0.82 -16.59 -1.16
CA TRP A 190 1.16 -15.97 0.13
C TRP A 190 0.64 -16.74 1.35
N ILE A 191 0.01 -17.88 1.15
CA ILE A 191 -0.45 -18.74 2.24
C ILE A 191 0.76 -19.17 3.08
N GLY A 192 0.66 -19.04 4.41
CA GLY A 192 1.74 -19.37 5.33
C GLY A 192 2.61 -18.18 5.76
N GLU A 193 2.30 -16.95 5.30
CA GLU A 193 3.01 -15.72 5.67
C GLU A 193 2.18 -14.83 6.64
N PRO A 194 1.89 -15.32 7.87
CA PRO A 194 0.98 -14.64 8.79
C PRO A 194 1.51 -13.28 9.27
N ASP A 195 2.82 -13.09 9.30
CA ASP A 195 3.43 -11.85 9.77
C ASP A 195 3.10 -10.67 8.85
N LEU A 196 2.86 -10.92 7.57
CA LEU A 196 2.40 -9.90 6.63
C LEU A 196 1.06 -9.30 7.09
N VAL A 197 0.05 -10.15 7.33
CA VAL A 197 -1.26 -9.68 7.81
C VAL A 197 -1.13 -8.97 9.15
N LYS A 198 -0.33 -9.50 10.07
CA LYS A 198 -0.08 -8.91 11.40
C LYS A 198 0.46 -7.47 11.29
N GLN A 199 1.40 -7.22 10.37
CA GLN A 199 1.95 -5.89 10.15
C GLN A 199 0.89 -4.91 9.62
N TYR A 200 0.04 -5.34 8.67
CA TYR A 200 -1.04 -4.50 8.17
C TYR A 200 -2.10 -4.23 9.24
N MET A 201 -2.44 -5.22 10.08
CA MET A 201 -3.33 -5.01 11.23
C MET A 201 -2.75 -4.01 12.24
N TYR A 202 -1.45 -4.09 12.51
CA TYR A 202 -0.77 -3.12 13.37
C TYR A 202 -0.84 -1.69 12.81
N ARG A 203 -0.58 -1.50 11.51
CA ARG A 203 -0.65 -0.17 10.86
C ARG A 203 -2.07 0.37 10.84
N LEU A 204 -3.02 -0.46 10.46
CA LEU A 204 -4.43 -0.07 10.44
C LEU A 204 -4.87 0.38 11.84
N ARG A 205 -4.55 -0.38 12.90
CA ARG A 205 -4.87 0.03 14.27
C ARG A 205 -4.27 1.38 14.62
N ARG A 206 -3.01 1.62 14.29
CA ARG A 206 -2.37 2.92 14.54
C ARG A 206 -3.03 4.09 13.82
N LYS A 207 -3.71 3.84 12.71
CA LYS A 207 -4.41 4.86 11.93
C LYS A 207 -5.85 5.07 12.39
N ILE A 208 -6.55 4.01 12.76
CA ILE A 208 -8.00 4.06 12.96
C ILE A 208 -8.45 3.98 14.42
N GLU A 209 -7.70 3.30 15.29
CA GLU A 209 -8.03 3.16 16.69
C GLU A 209 -7.58 4.38 17.51
N GLU A 210 -8.27 4.67 18.61
CA GLU A 210 -7.80 5.64 19.59
C GLU A 210 -6.61 5.10 20.37
N ASP A 211 -6.71 3.85 20.84
CA ASP A 211 -5.62 3.09 21.43
C ASP A 211 -5.39 1.78 20.63
N PRO A 212 -4.26 1.68 19.89
CA PRO A 212 -3.93 0.48 19.14
C PRO A 212 -3.78 -0.80 19.97
N SER A 213 -3.55 -0.68 21.28
CA SER A 213 -3.41 -1.81 22.23
C SER A 213 -4.76 -2.33 22.73
N GLU A 214 -5.78 -1.48 22.72
CA GLU A 214 -7.17 -1.79 23.07
C GLU A 214 -8.08 -1.49 21.86
N PRO A 215 -7.99 -2.27 20.78
CA PRO A 215 -8.66 -1.96 19.53
C PRO A 215 -10.18 -2.11 19.67
N ARG A 216 -10.89 -1.10 19.18
CA ARG A 216 -12.35 -1.03 19.18
C ARG A 216 -12.96 -1.63 17.90
N TYR A 217 -12.27 -1.50 16.77
CA TYR A 217 -12.76 -1.91 15.47
C TYR A 217 -12.09 -3.17 14.94
N LEU A 218 -10.76 -3.31 15.11
CA LEU A 218 -9.97 -4.37 14.52
C LEU A 218 -9.49 -5.36 15.56
N HIS A 219 -10.20 -6.46 15.67
CA HIS A 219 -9.97 -7.48 16.70
C HIS A 219 -9.10 -8.64 16.20
N THR A 220 -8.40 -9.25 17.14
CA THR A 220 -7.61 -10.48 16.91
C THR A 220 -8.26 -11.64 17.65
N VAL A 221 -8.50 -12.74 16.95
CA VAL A 221 -8.87 -14.03 17.55
C VAL A 221 -7.63 -14.91 17.53
N ARG A 222 -7.08 -15.22 18.70
CA ARG A 222 -5.85 -16.03 18.82
C ARG A 222 -6.05 -17.39 18.13
N GLY A 223 -5.17 -17.69 17.18
CA GLY A 223 -5.26 -18.90 16.36
C GLY A 223 -6.41 -18.93 15.34
N GLY A 224 -7.28 -17.92 15.31
CA GLY A 224 -8.44 -17.84 14.41
C GLY A 224 -8.27 -16.84 13.28
N GLY A 225 -7.63 -15.69 13.52
CA GLY A 225 -7.50 -14.63 12.54
C GLY A 225 -7.96 -13.27 13.05
N TYR A 226 -8.65 -12.51 12.20
CA TYR A 226 -9.04 -11.13 12.49
C TYR A 226 -10.49 -10.87 12.06
N TYR A 227 -11.13 -9.92 12.73
CA TYR A 227 -12.46 -9.44 12.31
C TYR A 227 -12.59 -7.94 12.56
N PHE A 228 -13.49 -7.33 11.83
CA PHE A 228 -13.94 -5.96 12.05
C PHE A 228 -15.24 -6.01 12.87
N ASP A 229 -15.32 -5.18 13.88
CA ASP A 229 -16.53 -4.97 14.66
C ASP A 229 -16.94 -3.50 14.61
N ALA A 230 -18.24 -3.26 14.47
CA ALA A 230 -18.83 -1.94 14.52
C ALA A 230 -19.91 -1.84 15.63
N GLU A 231 -20.08 -2.91 16.43
CA GLU A 231 -21.20 -3.04 17.38
C GLU A 231 -20.95 -2.40 18.76
N ASP A 232 -19.74 -1.99 19.11
CA ASP A 232 -19.47 -1.32 20.42
C ASP A 232 -20.08 0.10 20.52
N LEU A 233 -21.23 0.31 19.87
CA LEU A 233 -21.88 1.60 19.64
C LEU A 233 -23.34 1.64 20.13
N LEU A 234 -23.71 0.76 21.08
CA LEU A 234 -24.98 0.81 21.77
C LEU A 234 -24.85 1.41 23.16
#